data_61b24d9b4904d79857aa6255018be6fd
#
_entry.id   61b24d9b4904d79857aa6255018be6fd
#
_cell.length_a   1.000
_cell.length_b   1.000
_cell.length_c   1.000
_cell.angle_alpha   90.00
_cell.angle_beta   90.00
_cell.angle_gamma   90.00
#
_symmetry.space_group_name_H-M   'P 1'
#
loop_
_entity.id
_entity.type
_entity.pdbx_description
1 polymer ?
#
loop_
_entity_poly.entity_id
_entity_poly.type
_entity_poly.pdbx_seq_one_letter_code
_entity_poly.pdbx_strand_id
1 'polypeptide(L)'
;IYNIPGRSVVDMTPETMGELAKLPRIVGVKDATGKIERVSQQRITCGADFIQLSGEDATALGFNAHGGIGCISVTANVAPKLCAEFQEATLRGDYASALEYQDRLMPLHEAIFIEPGLAGAKYGLSLLGLCSEEVRLPLVGLTDGTKAKIKAAMRGSSSTSRIVVIPR
;
A
#
# COMPACT_ATOMS: atom_id res chain seq x y z
N ILE A 1 3.81 11.80 -10.03
CA ILE A 1 2.35 11.68 -10.32
C ILE A 1 1.72 10.75 -9.30
N TYR A 2 0.47 11.03 -8.90
CA TYR A 2 -0.36 10.09 -8.13
C TYR A 2 -1.66 9.82 -8.88
N ASN A 3 -1.81 8.60 -9.40
CA ASN A 3 -3.01 8.17 -10.11
C ASN A 3 -3.87 7.29 -9.20
N ILE A 4 -5.06 7.80 -8.83
CA ILE A 4 -5.99 7.14 -7.90
C ILE A 4 -7.45 7.33 -8.37
N PRO A 5 -7.87 6.65 -9.44
CA PRO A 5 -9.19 6.85 -10.03
C PRO A 5 -10.36 6.56 -9.07
N GLY A 6 -10.18 5.69 -8.09
CA GLY A 6 -11.17 5.43 -7.05
C GLY A 6 -11.52 6.65 -6.18
N ARG A 7 -10.68 7.69 -6.16
CA ARG A 7 -10.92 8.95 -5.43
C ARG A 7 -11.05 10.16 -6.35
N SER A 8 -10.26 10.23 -7.41
CA SER A 8 -10.27 11.36 -8.35
C SER A 8 -11.33 11.25 -9.43
N VAL A 9 -11.96 10.06 -9.59
CA VAL A 9 -12.91 9.72 -10.66
C VAL A 9 -12.29 9.73 -12.07
N VAL A 10 -11.10 10.29 -12.21
CA VAL A 10 -10.33 10.35 -13.46
C VAL A 10 -9.16 9.38 -13.39
N ASP A 11 -9.03 8.51 -14.39
CA ASP A 11 -7.90 7.60 -14.57
C ASP A 11 -6.97 8.19 -15.64
N MET A 12 -5.74 8.51 -15.23
CA MET A 12 -4.70 8.96 -16.16
C MET A 12 -4.20 7.75 -16.97
N THR A 13 -4.39 7.78 -18.29
CA THR A 13 -3.98 6.68 -19.15
C THR A 13 -2.45 6.57 -19.25
N PRO A 14 -1.89 5.39 -19.59
CA PRO A 14 -0.46 5.25 -19.84
C PRO A 14 0.07 6.19 -20.93
N GLU A 15 -0.72 6.49 -21.96
CA GLU A 15 -0.36 7.43 -23.04
C GLU A 15 -0.22 8.85 -22.50
N THR A 16 -1.21 9.33 -21.72
CA THR A 16 -1.14 10.65 -21.07
C THR A 16 0.07 10.73 -20.14
N MET A 17 0.34 9.65 -19.40
CA MET A 17 1.50 9.59 -18.51
C MET A 17 2.81 9.64 -19.29
N GLY A 18 2.88 8.98 -20.45
CA GLY A 18 4.02 9.04 -21.36
C GLY A 18 4.31 10.45 -21.88
N GLU A 19 3.27 11.25 -22.19
CA GLU A 19 3.45 12.66 -22.57
C GLU A 19 3.99 13.48 -21.39
N LEU A 20 3.49 13.26 -20.18
CA LEU A 20 3.96 13.97 -18.98
C LEU A 20 5.38 13.56 -18.57
N ALA A 21 5.77 12.30 -18.79
CA ALA A 21 7.11 11.81 -18.48
C ALA A 21 8.22 12.49 -19.31
N LYS A 22 7.87 13.18 -20.41
CA LYS A 22 8.81 14.01 -21.18
C LYS A 22 9.23 15.27 -20.40
N LEU A 23 8.50 15.64 -19.37
CA LEU A 23 8.83 16.80 -18.55
C LEU A 23 9.90 16.43 -17.52
N PRO A 24 10.97 17.23 -17.35
CA PRO A 24 12.16 16.84 -16.59
C PRO A 24 11.92 16.62 -15.08
N ARG A 25 10.80 17.10 -14.54
CA ARG A 25 10.44 16.90 -13.12
C ARG A 25 9.42 15.79 -12.89
N ILE A 26 8.94 15.14 -13.93
CA ILE A 26 8.04 13.99 -13.82
C ILE A 26 8.87 12.72 -13.92
N VAL A 27 9.25 12.18 -12.79
CA VAL A 27 10.20 11.05 -12.67
C VAL A 27 9.53 9.72 -12.36
N GLY A 28 8.24 9.71 -12.03
CA GLY A 28 7.58 8.47 -11.65
C GLY A 28 6.12 8.65 -11.28
N VAL A 29 5.51 7.52 -10.93
CA VAL A 29 4.11 7.41 -10.54
C VAL A 29 3.94 6.62 -9.24
N LYS A 30 3.00 7.05 -8.40
CA LYS A 30 2.30 6.19 -7.44
C LYS A 30 1.00 5.75 -8.11
N ASP A 31 0.92 4.48 -8.48
CA ASP A 31 -0.24 3.90 -9.14
C ASP A 31 -1.13 3.15 -8.14
N ALA A 32 -2.33 3.69 -7.91
CA ALA A 32 -3.34 3.11 -7.03
C ALA A 32 -4.58 2.62 -7.83
N THR A 33 -4.37 2.14 -9.05
CA THR A 33 -5.44 1.56 -9.88
C THR A 33 -5.73 0.10 -9.52
N GLY A 34 -4.79 -0.60 -8.89
CA GLY A 34 -4.83 -2.04 -8.66
C GLY A 34 -4.61 -2.88 -9.94
N LYS A 35 -4.40 -2.25 -11.09
CA LYS A 35 -4.20 -2.90 -12.39
C LYS A 35 -2.72 -3.15 -12.65
N ILE A 36 -2.26 -4.36 -12.37
CA ILE A 36 -0.83 -4.70 -12.43
C ILE A 36 -0.23 -4.64 -13.85
N GLU A 37 -1.04 -4.86 -14.88
CA GLU A 37 -0.63 -4.72 -16.28
C GLU A 37 -0.16 -3.31 -16.66
N ARG A 38 -0.60 -2.30 -15.91
CA ARG A 38 -0.21 -0.90 -16.14
C ARG A 38 1.28 -0.68 -15.95
N VAL A 39 1.94 -1.46 -15.12
CA VAL A 39 3.40 -1.35 -14.93
C VAL A 39 4.13 -1.57 -16.24
N SER A 40 3.72 -2.58 -17.04
CA SER A 40 4.29 -2.83 -18.35
C SER A 40 3.88 -1.76 -19.37
N GLN A 41 2.62 -1.35 -19.38
CA GLN A 41 2.13 -0.28 -20.29
C GLN A 41 2.86 1.04 -20.03
N GLN A 42 3.02 1.45 -18.78
CA GLN A 42 3.74 2.67 -18.40
C GLN A 42 5.23 2.59 -18.71
N ARG A 43 5.87 1.42 -18.57
CA ARG A 43 7.27 1.24 -18.99
C ARG A 43 7.46 1.43 -20.51
N ILE A 44 6.47 1.00 -21.30
CA ILE A 44 6.50 1.20 -22.77
C ILE A 44 6.32 2.68 -23.12
N THR A 45 5.41 3.40 -22.45
CA THR A 45 5.08 4.78 -22.80
C THR A 45 6.01 5.80 -22.17
N CYS A 46 6.49 5.55 -20.95
CA CYS A 46 7.30 6.50 -20.16
C CYS A 46 8.81 6.19 -20.20
N GLY A 47 9.20 4.98 -20.64
CA GLY A 47 10.60 4.53 -20.63
C GLY A 47 10.94 3.65 -19.43
N ALA A 48 12.08 2.95 -19.54
CA ALA A 48 12.52 1.95 -18.54
C ALA A 48 12.92 2.57 -17.19
N ASP A 49 13.38 3.82 -17.19
CA ASP A 49 13.87 4.51 -15.98
C ASP A 49 12.73 5.21 -15.20
N PHE A 50 11.49 5.15 -15.72
CA PHE A 50 10.35 5.76 -15.05
C PHE A 50 10.02 5.00 -13.78
N ILE A 51 10.09 5.69 -12.63
CA ILE A 51 9.89 5.11 -11.29
C ILE A 51 8.41 4.73 -11.12
N GLN A 52 8.14 3.47 -10.81
CA GLN A 52 6.79 2.98 -10.59
C GLN A 52 6.64 2.40 -9.18
N LEU A 53 5.80 3.06 -8.36
CA LEU A 53 5.47 2.64 -7.01
C LEU A 53 3.99 2.26 -6.93
N SER A 54 3.70 1.11 -6.32
CA SER A 54 2.32 0.74 -6.02
C SER A 54 1.71 1.69 -4.99
N GLY A 55 0.48 2.07 -5.20
CA GLY A 55 -0.36 2.77 -4.23
C GLY A 55 -1.43 1.86 -3.63
N GLU A 56 -1.34 0.53 -3.92
CA GLU A 56 -2.32 -0.47 -3.51
C GLU A 56 -1.59 -1.65 -2.84
N ASP A 57 -1.80 -1.81 -1.53
CA ASP A 57 -1.12 -2.83 -0.72
C ASP A 57 -1.43 -4.26 -1.20
N ALA A 58 -2.70 -4.54 -1.48
CA ALA A 58 -3.16 -5.89 -1.79
C ALA A 58 -2.59 -6.45 -3.10
N THR A 59 -2.24 -5.59 -4.06
CA THR A 59 -1.70 -5.99 -5.37
C THR A 59 -0.19 -5.73 -5.52
N ALA A 60 0.49 -5.26 -4.46
CA ALA A 60 1.88 -4.84 -4.53
C ALA A 60 2.85 -5.97 -4.94
N LEU A 61 2.56 -7.23 -4.59
CA LEU A 61 3.36 -8.39 -5.03
C LEU A 61 3.38 -8.51 -6.56
N GLY A 62 2.20 -8.51 -7.17
CA GLY A 62 2.06 -8.57 -8.64
C GLY A 62 2.62 -7.33 -9.32
N PHE A 63 2.44 -6.15 -8.72
CA PHE A 63 2.99 -4.89 -9.21
C PHE A 63 4.52 -4.93 -9.28
N ASN A 64 5.19 -5.38 -8.22
CA ASN A 64 6.64 -5.51 -8.18
C ASN A 64 7.15 -6.62 -9.13
N ALA A 65 6.41 -7.73 -9.27
CA ALA A 65 6.74 -8.77 -10.24
C ALA A 65 6.71 -8.28 -11.70
N HIS A 66 5.89 -7.27 -12.01
CA HIS A 66 5.88 -6.60 -13.31
C HIS A 66 6.97 -5.54 -13.49
N GLY A 67 7.80 -5.31 -12.47
CA GLY A 67 8.91 -4.35 -12.49
C GLY A 67 8.66 -3.06 -11.75
N GLY A 68 7.64 -3.00 -10.89
CA GLY A 68 7.52 -1.96 -9.87
C GLY A 68 8.64 -2.09 -8.84
N ILE A 69 8.99 -0.98 -8.19
CA ILE A 69 10.15 -0.92 -7.28
C ILE A 69 9.77 -0.63 -5.83
N GLY A 70 8.51 -0.79 -5.48
CA GLY A 70 8.05 -0.58 -4.11
C GLY A 70 6.58 -0.19 -4.00
N CYS A 71 6.18 0.12 -2.77
CA CYS A 71 4.81 0.51 -2.44
C CYS A 71 4.78 1.71 -1.49
N ILE A 72 3.92 2.69 -1.78
CA ILE A 72 3.52 3.71 -0.82
C ILE A 72 2.28 3.20 -0.09
N SER A 73 2.53 2.44 0.96
CA SER A 73 1.61 1.58 1.68
C SER A 73 0.82 2.33 2.75
N VAL A 74 -0.45 2.00 2.91
CA VAL A 74 -1.25 2.39 4.08
C VAL A 74 -1.00 1.42 5.24
N THR A 75 -0.92 0.14 4.97
CA THR A 75 -0.68 -0.90 5.99
C THR A 75 0.68 -0.73 6.69
N ALA A 76 1.68 -0.17 6.01
CA ALA A 76 2.99 0.13 6.61
C ALA A 76 2.93 1.10 7.80
N ASN A 77 1.86 1.90 7.95
CA ASN A 77 1.67 2.69 9.15
C ASN A 77 1.42 1.81 10.40
N VAL A 78 0.81 0.64 10.21
CA VAL A 78 0.38 -0.26 11.30
C VAL A 78 1.37 -1.42 11.48
N ALA A 79 1.90 -1.95 10.38
CA ALA A 79 2.81 -3.10 10.36
C ALA A 79 4.09 -2.81 9.54
N PRO A 80 4.89 -1.77 9.91
CA PRO A 80 6.01 -1.28 9.09
C PRO A 80 7.06 -2.36 8.83
N LYS A 81 7.39 -3.17 9.84
CA LYS A 81 8.41 -4.21 9.72
C LYS A 81 8.03 -5.27 8.68
N LEU A 82 6.80 -5.81 8.77
CA LEU A 82 6.35 -6.83 7.83
C LEU A 82 6.24 -6.28 6.40
N CYS A 83 5.77 -5.04 6.25
CA CYS A 83 5.71 -4.41 4.94
C CYS A 83 7.11 -4.16 4.37
N ALA A 84 8.10 -3.80 5.19
CA ALA A 84 9.49 -3.64 4.75
C ALA A 84 10.10 -4.98 4.33
N GLU A 85 9.97 -6.03 5.15
CA GLU A 85 10.46 -7.38 4.84
C GLU A 85 9.83 -7.93 3.55
N PHE A 86 8.54 -7.69 3.34
CA PHE A 86 7.83 -8.00 2.09
C PHE A 86 8.46 -7.28 0.88
N GLN A 87 8.64 -5.96 0.97
CA GLN A 87 9.22 -5.17 -0.12
C GLN A 87 10.66 -5.58 -0.42
N GLU A 88 11.47 -5.81 0.61
CA GLU A 88 12.84 -6.29 0.46
C GLU A 88 12.91 -7.66 -0.21
N ALA A 89 12.00 -8.58 0.11
CA ALA A 89 11.92 -9.89 -0.55
C ALA A 89 11.62 -9.72 -2.05
N THR A 90 10.65 -8.89 -2.42
CA THR A 90 10.33 -8.64 -3.84
C THR A 90 11.50 -8.01 -4.59
N LEU A 91 12.20 -7.03 -3.99
CA LEU A 91 13.35 -6.35 -4.62
C LEU A 91 14.56 -7.26 -4.82
N ARG A 92 14.70 -8.29 -3.98
CA ARG A 92 15.73 -9.33 -4.15
C ARG A 92 15.33 -10.42 -5.13
N GLY A 93 14.09 -10.41 -5.64
CA GLY A 93 13.55 -11.47 -6.48
C GLY A 93 13.15 -12.74 -5.71
N ASP A 94 13.10 -12.69 -4.38
CA ASP A 94 12.65 -13.79 -3.52
C ASP A 94 11.12 -13.78 -3.42
N TYR A 95 10.49 -14.21 -4.50
CA TYR A 95 9.02 -14.24 -4.57
C TYR A 95 8.39 -15.34 -3.71
N ALA A 96 9.14 -16.38 -3.34
CA ALA A 96 8.65 -17.40 -2.42
C ALA A 96 8.41 -16.81 -1.03
N SER A 97 9.41 -16.13 -0.46
CA SER A 97 9.24 -15.42 0.83
C SER A 97 8.24 -14.26 0.72
N ALA A 98 8.26 -13.52 -0.41
CA ALA A 98 7.33 -12.41 -0.62
C ALA A 98 5.87 -12.87 -0.61
N LEU A 99 5.56 -14.05 -1.16
CA LEU A 99 4.21 -14.63 -1.14
C LEU A 99 3.77 -14.95 0.30
N GLU A 100 4.65 -15.50 1.13
CA GLU A 100 4.34 -15.77 2.54
C GLU A 100 4.00 -14.47 3.31
N TYR A 101 4.76 -13.39 3.07
CA TYR A 101 4.46 -12.07 3.63
C TYR A 101 3.14 -11.49 3.10
N GLN A 102 2.88 -11.63 1.80
CA GLN A 102 1.64 -11.17 1.18
C GLN A 102 0.42 -11.83 1.81
N ASP A 103 0.42 -13.16 1.92
CA ASP A 103 -0.68 -13.93 2.50
C ASP A 103 -0.89 -13.57 3.97
N ARG A 104 0.18 -13.35 4.70
CA ARG A 104 0.14 -12.93 6.10
C ARG A 104 -0.38 -11.51 6.30
N LEU A 105 -0.09 -10.61 5.38
CA LEU A 105 -0.52 -9.20 5.41
C LEU A 105 -1.92 -9.01 4.85
N MET A 106 -2.41 -9.89 3.96
CA MET A 106 -3.66 -9.73 3.25
C MET A 106 -4.87 -9.45 4.15
N PRO A 107 -5.09 -10.18 5.26
CA PRO A 107 -6.21 -9.88 6.16
C PRO A 107 -6.16 -8.46 6.74
N LEU A 108 -4.96 -7.91 6.95
CA LEU A 108 -4.79 -6.55 7.46
C LEU A 108 -4.99 -5.51 6.36
N HIS A 109 -4.52 -5.78 5.14
CA HIS A 109 -4.79 -4.94 3.97
C HIS A 109 -6.30 -4.77 3.77
N GLU A 110 -7.04 -5.87 3.75
CA GLU A 110 -8.49 -5.85 3.57
C GLU A 110 -9.20 -5.14 4.74
N ALA A 111 -8.83 -5.46 5.99
CA ALA A 111 -9.51 -4.92 7.16
C ALA A 111 -9.38 -3.39 7.27
N ILE A 112 -8.22 -2.82 6.91
CA ILE A 112 -7.97 -1.38 6.96
C ILE A 112 -8.87 -0.62 5.96
N PHE A 113 -9.22 -1.23 4.83
CA PHE A 113 -9.97 -0.60 3.74
C PHE A 113 -11.46 -0.96 3.69
N ILE A 114 -12.00 -1.64 4.70
CA ILE A 114 -13.47 -1.87 4.82
C ILE A 114 -14.21 -0.54 4.85
N GLU A 115 -13.65 0.44 5.55
CA GLU A 115 -14.08 1.84 5.59
C GLU A 115 -12.89 2.72 5.15
N PRO A 116 -12.96 4.06 5.11
CA PRO A 116 -11.84 4.89 4.66
C PRO A 116 -10.53 4.55 5.36
N GLY A 117 -9.51 4.16 4.59
CA GLY A 117 -8.25 3.60 5.10
C GLY A 117 -7.49 4.49 6.08
N LEU A 118 -7.69 5.83 6.05
CA LEU A 118 -7.12 6.72 7.06
C LEU A 118 -7.66 6.40 8.46
N ALA A 119 -8.97 6.20 8.58
CA ALA A 119 -9.59 5.83 9.86
C ALA A 119 -9.13 4.44 10.31
N GLY A 120 -9.02 3.48 9.37
CA GLY A 120 -8.49 2.14 9.62
C GLY A 120 -7.06 2.15 10.15
N ALA A 121 -6.17 2.89 9.49
CA ALA A 121 -4.77 3.04 9.91
C ALA A 121 -4.65 3.71 11.29
N LYS A 122 -5.40 4.80 11.53
CA LYS A 122 -5.39 5.48 12.84
C LYS A 122 -5.91 4.59 13.96
N TYR A 123 -6.97 3.82 13.71
CA TYR A 123 -7.45 2.85 14.68
C TYR A 123 -6.40 1.78 14.97
N GLY A 124 -5.75 1.22 13.94
CA GLY A 124 -4.64 0.27 14.13
C GLY A 124 -3.52 0.85 14.98
N LEU A 125 -3.10 2.10 14.72
CA LEU A 125 -2.09 2.80 15.51
C LEU A 125 -2.56 3.09 16.96
N SER A 126 -3.84 3.38 17.16
CA SER A 126 -4.38 3.60 18.51
C SER A 126 -4.32 2.35 19.39
N LEU A 127 -4.52 1.16 18.79
CA LEU A 127 -4.34 -0.12 19.48
C LEU A 127 -2.90 -0.37 19.93
N LEU A 128 -1.93 0.30 19.28
CA LEU A 128 -0.51 0.27 19.64
C LEU A 128 -0.12 1.40 20.61
N GLY A 129 -1.08 2.28 20.98
CA GLY A 129 -0.82 3.43 21.85
C GLY A 129 -0.03 4.57 21.19
N LEU A 130 0.04 4.61 19.84
CA LEU A 130 0.87 5.57 19.10
C LEU A 130 0.13 6.86 18.75
N CYS A 131 -1.20 6.85 18.66
CA CYS A 131 -2.03 8.04 18.46
C CYS A 131 -3.47 7.79 18.91
N SER A 132 -4.31 8.85 18.89
CA SER A 132 -5.76 8.69 19.02
C SER A 132 -6.37 8.19 17.71
N GLU A 133 -7.54 7.52 17.79
CA GLU A 133 -8.28 7.09 16.60
C GLU A 133 -9.10 8.22 15.94
N GLU A 134 -9.14 9.39 16.54
CA GLU A 134 -9.91 10.54 16.05
C GLU A 134 -9.50 10.95 14.63
N VAL A 135 -10.48 11.23 13.80
CA VAL A 135 -10.32 11.73 12.43
C VAL A 135 -11.06 13.06 12.25
N ARG A 136 -10.61 13.85 11.28
CA ARG A 136 -11.28 15.14 10.94
C ARG A 136 -12.38 14.89 9.93
N LEU A 137 -13.45 15.68 10.01
CA LEU A 137 -14.50 15.73 8.99
C LEU A 137 -13.89 16.00 7.59
N PRO A 138 -14.42 15.39 6.54
CA PRO A 138 -15.66 14.60 6.46
C PRO A 138 -15.51 13.13 6.89
N LEU A 139 -14.32 12.69 7.31
CA LEU A 139 -14.16 11.33 7.83
C LEU A 139 -14.79 11.22 9.21
N VAL A 140 -15.28 10.04 9.52
CA VAL A 140 -15.88 9.68 10.82
C VAL A 140 -15.18 8.46 11.41
N GLY A 141 -15.40 8.21 12.70
CA GLY A 141 -14.89 7.01 13.37
C GLY A 141 -15.44 5.72 12.75
N LEU A 142 -14.66 4.66 12.86
CA LEU A 142 -15.04 3.34 12.36
C LEU A 142 -16.21 2.73 13.14
N THR A 143 -16.98 1.89 12.46
CA THR A 143 -17.97 1.02 13.12
C THR A 143 -17.30 -0.03 13.99
N ASP A 144 -18.01 -0.52 15.02
CA ASP A 144 -17.49 -1.56 15.91
C ASP A 144 -17.14 -2.86 15.16
N GLY A 145 -17.92 -3.18 14.13
CA GLY A 145 -17.66 -4.34 13.26
C GLY A 145 -16.31 -4.24 12.55
N THR A 146 -15.98 -3.08 11.99
CA THR A 146 -14.69 -2.82 11.33
C THR A 146 -13.56 -2.81 12.35
N LYS A 147 -13.74 -2.18 13.50
CA LYS A 147 -12.77 -2.20 14.61
C LYS A 147 -12.42 -3.62 15.03
N ALA A 148 -13.41 -4.49 15.19
CA ALA A 148 -13.21 -5.89 15.56
C ALA A 148 -12.37 -6.64 14.49
N LYS A 149 -12.63 -6.42 13.20
CA LYS A 149 -11.88 -7.04 12.09
C LYS A 149 -10.43 -6.58 12.06
N ILE A 150 -10.16 -5.29 12.18
CA ILE A 150 -8.78 -4.75 12.23
C ILE A 150 -8.02 -5.34 13.42
N LYS A 151 -8.64 -5.37 14.61
CA LYS A 151 -8.02 -5.95 15.81
C LYS A 151 -7.70 -7.44 15.65
N ALA A 152 -8.56 -8.20 14.99
CA ALA A 152 -8.34 -9.62 14.68
C ALA A 152 -7.19 -9.81 13.69
N ALA A 153 -7.18 -9.03 12.59
CA ALA A 153 -6.14 -9.08 11.57
C ALA A 153 -4.75 -8.72 12.13
N MET A 154 -4.65 -7.71 12.99
CA MET A 154 -3.39 -7.33 13.64
C MET A 154 -2.83 -8.45 14.54
N ARG A 155 -3.68 -9.22 15.22
CA ARG A 155 -3.23 -10.38 16.02
C ARG A 155 -2.67 -11.49 15.13
N GLY A 156 -3.30 -11.79 14.00
CA GLY A 156 -2.85 -12.77 13.02
C GLY A 156 -1.50 -12.37 12.41
N SER A 157 -1.31 -11.10 12.11
CA SER A 157 -0.05 -10.58 11.57
C SER A 157 1.09 -10.61 12.60
N SER A 158 0.79 -10.55 13.91
CA SER A 158 1.79 -10.47 14.98
C SER A 158 2.31 -11.84 15.48
N SER A 159 1.73 -12.96 15.04
CA SER A 159 2.00 -14.29 15.64
C SER A 159 3.41 -14.84 15.45
N THR A 160 4.34 -14.13 14.77
CA THR A 160 5.74 -14.57 14.64
C THR A 160 6.79 -13.43 14.72
N SER A 161 6.39 -12.19 14.92
CA SER A 161 7.35 -11.10 15.15
C SER A 161 6.75 -10.09 16.11
N ARG A 162 7.41 -9.87 17.23
CA ARG A 162 7.06 -8.78 18.14
C ARG A 162 7.00 -7.48 17.34
N ILE A 163 5.86 -6.81 17.35
CA ILE A 163 5.82 -5.39 16.99
C ILE A 163 6.82 -4.72 17.91
N VAL A 164 7.95 -4.33 17.37
CA VAL A 164 8.97 -3.60 18.16
C VAL A 164 8.38 -2.22 18.40
N VAL A 165 7.76 -2.04 19.56
CA VAL A 165 7.57 -0.70 20.12
C VAL A 165 8.98 -0.21 20.43
N ILE A 166 9.49 0.74 19.64
CA ILE A 166 10.71 1.46 19.98
C ILE A 166 10.37 2.32 21.19
N PRO A 167 10.91 2.05 22.40
CA PRO A 167 10.73 2.95 23.54
C PRO A 167 11.32 4.30 23.19
N ARG A 168 10.64 5.37 23.60
CA ARG A 168 11.18 6.75 23.52
C ARG A 168 12.41 6.89 24.38
#